data_239cb4909be346ae655bbe9d098f2a76
#
_entry.id   239cb4909be346ae655bbe9d098f2a76
#
_cell.length_a   1.000
_cell.length_b   1.000
_cell.length_c   1.000
_cell.angle_alpha   90.00
_cell.angle_beta   90.00
_cell.angle_gamma   90.00
#
_symmetry.space_group_name_H-M   'P 1'
#
loop_
_entity.id
_entity.type
_entity.pdbx_description
1 polymer ?
#
loop_
_entity_poly.entity_id
_entity_poly.type
_entity_poly.pdbx_seq_one_letter_code
_entity_poly.pdbx_strand_id
1 'polypeptide(L)'
;MHGKNTQVSEAMRALAEEKVAHAGRIFDGGAASADVEFTEWRNPRIAGRFRVEITTRAKGHTVRVEASSADDRSALDMAVDKFEQQLRRLKERLVQRSRVHGEPPRPTTDDIATSAGSAPVVRTKRFELRPMSVEEATLQIDLLGHAFFFFHDAESGKPSVLYHRKDGSLGLIVPA
;
A
#
# COMPACT_ATOMS: atom_id res chain seq x y z
N MET A 1 -7.75 12.49 10.63
CA MET A 1 -6.33 12.67 11.00
C MET A 1 -6.11 12.26 12.44
N HIS A 2 -5.08 11.48 12.70
CA HIS A 2 -4.77 10.99 14.05
C HIS A 2 -3.26 11.16 14.33
N GLY A 3 -2.93 11.58 15.56
CA GLY A 3 -1.55 11.59 16.06
C GLY A 3 -1.34 10.43 17.02
N LYS A 4 -0.33 9.60 16.78
CA LYS A 4 0.08 8.52 17.66
C LYS A 4 1.40 8.87 18.33
N ASN A 5 1.37 9.03 19.65
CA ASN A 5 2.51 9.51 20.46
C ASN A 5 3.01 10.92 20.13
N THR A 6 2.26 11.72 19.38
CA THR A 6 2.58 13.11 19.08
C THR A 6 1.31 13.97 19.04
N GLN A 7 1.45 15.24 19.41
CA GLN A 7 0.40 16.24 19.21
C GLN A 7 0.63 16.90 17.86
N VAL A 8 -0.25 16.62 16.90
CA VAL A 8 -0.23 17.28 15.60
C VAL A 8 -0.72 18.72 15.77
N SER A 9 0.14 19.69 15.50
CA SER A 9 -0.22 21.11 15.57
C SER A 9 -1.32 21.44 14.57
N GLU A 10 -2.12 22.47 14.83
CA GLU A 10 -3.19 22.90 13.94
C GLU A 10 -2.64 23.33 12.58
N ALA A 11 -1.49 24.00 12.57
CA ALA A 11 -0.78 24.36 11.33
C ALA A 11 -0.36 23.14 10.51
N MET A 12 0.16 22.07 11.16
CA MET A 12 0.54 20.84 10.49
C MET A 12 -0.70 20.09 9.95
N ARG A 13 -1.80 20.14 10.68
CA ARG A 13 -3.08 19.56 10.25
C ARG A 13 -3.59 20.26 8.99
N ALA A 14 -3.64 21.59 8.99
CA ALA A 14 -4.09 22.37 7.85
C ALA A 14 -3.20 22.12 6.61
N LEU A 15 -1.86 22.08 6.80
CA LEU A 15 -0.91 21.80 5.74
C LEU A 15 -1.12 20.39 5.14
N ALA A 16 -1.34 19.38 5.98
CA ALA A 16 -1.57 18.02 5.53
C ALA A 16 -2.91 17.90 4.78
N GLU A 17 -3.97 18.54 5.26
CA GLU A 17 -5.27 18.58 4.58
C GLU A 17 -5.16 19.22 3.19
N GLU A 18 -4.48 20.36 3.09
CA GLU A 18 -4.26 21.04 1.80
C GLU A 18 -3.51 20.15 0.81
N LYS A 19 -2.36 19.60 1.21
CA LYS A 19 -1.50 18.78 0.35
C LYS A 19 -2.18 17.47 -0.08
N VAL A 20 -2.82 16.78 0.83
CA VAL A 20 -3.52 15.51 0.54
C VAL A 20 -4.75 15.76 -0.33
N ALA A 21 -5.50 16.85 -0.10
CA ALA A 21 -6.61 17.24 -0.96
C ALA A 21 -6.14 17.59 -2.38
N HIS A 22 -4.98 18.26 -2.50
CA HIS A 22 -4.37 18.56 -3.81
C HIS A 22 -4.02 17.26 -4.55
N ALA A 23 -3.32 16.34 -3.91
CA ALA A 23 -2.98 15.03 -4.49
C ALA A 23 -4.24 14.23 -4.88
N GLY A 24 -5.29 14.29 -4.09
CA GLY A 24 -6.57 13.61 -4.36
C GLY A 24 -7.29 14.07 -5.63
N ARG A 25 -7.00 15.27 -6.14
CA ARG A 25 -7.60 15.79 -7.39
C ARG A 25 -7.16 15.04 -8.66
N ILE A 26 -6.18 14.17 -8.57
CA ILE A 26 -5.75 13.29 -9.68
C ILE A 26 -6.93 12.45 -10.20
N PHE A 27 -7.87 12.09 -9.34
CA PHE A 27 -9.12 11.45 -9.73
C PHE A 27 -10.23 12.49 -9.88
N ASP A 28 -10.95 12.46 -11.00
CA ASP A 28 -12.14 13.27 -11.24
C ASP A 28 -13.19 12.91 -10.16
N GLY A 29 -13.54 13.88 -9.32
CA GLY A 29 -14.40 13.70 -8.15
C GLY A 29 -13.66 13.56 -6.82
N GLY A 30 -12.31 13.60 -6.82
CA GLY A 30 -11.47 13.53 -5.63
C GLY A 30 -11.37 12.11 -5.03
N ALA A 31 -10.40 11.91 -4.15
CA ALA A 31 -10.41 10.78 -3.23
C ALA A 31 -11.51 11.03 -2.18
N ALA A 32 -12.40 10.08 -1.96
CA ALA A 32 -13.58 10.25 -1.12
C ALA A 32 -13.23 10.65 0.33
N SER A 33 -12.10 10.17 0.85
CA SER A 33 -11.50 10.55 2.14
C SER A 33 -10.09 9.99 2.21
N ALA A 34 -9.21 10.67 2.93
CA ALA A 34 -7.88 10.16 3.25
C ALA A 34 -7.65 10.26 4.77
N ASP A 35 -7.16 9.16 5.34
CA ASP A 35 -6.68 9.14 6.71
C ASP A 35 -5.19 9.41 6.73
N VAL A 36 -4.77 10.36 7.59
CA VAL A 36 -3.36 10.71 7.78
C VAL A 36 -3.02 10.45 9.24
N GLU A 37 -2.07 9.55 9.48
CA GLU A 37 -1.55 9.22 10.80
C GLU A 37 -0.11 9.74 10.94
N PHE A 38 0.12 10.53 11.99
CA PHE A 38 1.45 10.98 12.40
C PHE A 38 1.92 10.14 13.58
N THR A 39 3.12 9.60 13.50
CA THR A 39 3.76 8.86 14.59
C THR A 39 5.13 9.45 14.90
N GLU A 40 5.40 9.73 16.17
CA GLU A 40 6.72 10.12 16.65
C GLU A 40 7.33 9.00 17.49
N TRP A 41 8.54 8.57 17.14
CA TRP A 41 9.30 7.61 17.93
C TRP A 41 10.08 8.33 19.03
N ARG A 42 9.89 7.92 20.28
CA ARG A 42 10.53 8.54 21.45
C ARG A 42 12.06 8.36 21.49
N ASN A 43 12.60 7.42 20.71
CA ASN A 43 14.03 7.17 20.69
C ASN A 43 14.73 8.15 19.71
N PRO A 44 15.55 9.11 20.20
CA PRO A 44 16.20 10.11 19.35
C PRO A 44 17.30 9.53 18.43
N ARG A 45 17.71 8.27 18.63
CA ARG A 45 18.73 7.61 17.79
C ARG A 45 18.15 6.99 16.52
N ILE A 46 16.83 7.00 16.33
CA ILE A 46 16.19 6.49 15.12
C ILE A 46 16.25 7.58 14.05
N ALA A 47 16.95 7.27 12.94
CA ALA A 47 17.06 8.13 11.76
C ALA A 47 15.72 8.20 11.04
N GLY A 48 14.72 8.77 11.37
CA GLY A 48 13.34 8.74 10.83
C GLY A 48 12.35 8.75 11.98
N ARG A 49 12.60 9.63 12.93
CA ARG A 49 11.85 9.78 14.17
C ARG A 49 10.36 10.10 13.92
N PHE A 50 10.08 10.85 12.87
CA PHE A 50 8.72 11.19 12.46
C PHE A 50 8.30 10.32 11.28
N ARG A 51 7.16 9.66 11.42
CA ARG A 51 6.56 8.83 10.39
C ARG A 51 5.18 9.36 10.07
N VAL A 52 4.89 9.50 8.79
CA VAL A 52 3.58 9.87 8.27
C VAL A 52 3.06 8.73 7.42
N GLU A 53 1.84 8.30 7.69
CA GLU A 53 1.11 7.31 6.91
C GLU A 53 -0.13 7.96 6.33
N ILE A 54 -0.36 7.80 5.02
CA ILE A 54 -1.55 8.28 4.33
C ILE A 54 -2.27 7.07 3.74
N THR A 55 -3.54 6.90 4.09
CA THR A 55 -4.38 5.82 3.57
C THR A 55 -5.65 6.42 2.97
N THR A 56 -6.00 6.02 1.75
CA THR A 56 -7.25 6.41 1.09
C THR A 56 -7.88 5.25 0.34
N ARG A 57 -9.15 5.41 0.01
CA ARG A 57 -9.88 4.51 -0.88
C ARG A 57 -10.25 5.25 -2.16
N ALA A 58 -9.71 4.83 -3.30
CA ALA A 58 -9.96 5.44 -4.61
C ALA A 58 -10.42 4.37 -5.61
N LYS A 59 -11.59 4.56 -6.22
CA LYS A 59 -12.15 3.64 -7.24
C LYS A 59 -12.18 2.16 -6.82
N GLY A 60 -12.49 1.90 -5.55
CA GLY A 60 -12.55 0.53 -5.00
C GLY A 60 -11.21 -0.03 -4.50
N HIS A 61 -10.09 0.63 -4.80
CA HIS A 61 -8.74 0.24 -4.36
C HIS A 61 -8.31 1.01 -3.13
N THR A 62 -7.60 0.33 -2.21
CA THR A 62 -6.97 0.98 -1.06
C THR A 62 -5.56 1.37 -1.42
N VAL A 63 -5.23 2.66 -1.31
CA VAL A 63 -3.88 3.21 -1.49
C VAL A 63 -3.34 3.55 -0.11
N ARG A 64 -2.17 3.02 0.23
CA ARG A 64 -1.47 3.29 1.47
C ARG A 64 -0.02 3.60 1.18
N VAL A 65 0.48 4.69 1.75
CA VAL A 65 1.87 5.10 1.67
C VAL A 65 2.41 5.46 3.04
N GLU A 66 3.71 5.33 3.18
CA GLU A 66 4.43 5.62 4.40
C GLU A 66 5.74 6.31 4.07
N ALA A 67 6.08 7.34 4.86
CA ALA A 67 7.38 7.97 4.83
C ALA A 67 7.84 8.33 6.24
N SER A 68 9.16 8.35 6.43
CA SER A 68 9.78 8.72 7.70
C SER A 68 10.91 9.71 7.46
N SER A 69 11.04 10.70 8.35
CA SER A 69 12.08 11.71 8.29
C SER A 69 12.51 12.14 9.69
N ALA A 70 13.56 12.97 9.75
CA ALA A 70 14.06 13.57 11.00
C ALA A 70 13.08 14.60 11.59
N ASP A 71 12.23 15.21 10.75
CA ASP A 71 11.19 16.16 11.14
C ASP A 71 9.84 15.80 10.51
N ASP A 72 8.77 16.29 11.12
CA ASP A 72 7.38 15.99 10.76
C ASP A 72 6.98 16.56 9.39
N ARG A 73 7.46 17.75 9.05
CA ARG A 73 7.17 18.40 7.77
C ARG A 73 7.79 17.66 6.60
N SER A 74 9.07 17.32 6.69
CA SER A 74 9.75 16.52 5.65
C SER A 74 9.14 15.13 5.52
N ALA A 75 8.73 14.50 6.63
CA ALA A 75 8.03 13.23 6.59
C ALA A 75 6.67 13.34 5.85
N LEU A 76 5.92 14.43 6.10
CA LEU A 76 4.68 14.72 5.40
C LEU A 76 4.91 14.93 3.89
N ASP A 77 5.89 15.77 3.52
CA ASP A 77 6.19 16.07 2.12
C ASP A 77 6.56 14.79 1.35
N MET A 78 7.44 13.97 1.91
CA MET A 78 7.80 12.67 1.32
C MET A 78 6.61 11.69 1.23
N ALA A 79 5.71 11.70 2.21
CA ALA A 79 4.52 10.86 2.17
C ALA A 79 3.54 11.32 1.08
N VAL A 80 3.34 12.63 0.93
CA VAL A 80 2.48 13.22 -0.10
C VAL A 80 3.02 12.93 -1.51
N ASP A 81 4.33 13.07 -1.73
CA ASP A 81 4.96 12.75 -3.02
C ASP A 81 4.75 11.29 -3.42
N LYS A 82 4.97 10.36 -2.48
CA LYS A 82 4.68 8.94 -2.69
C LYS A 82 3.19 8.69 -2.95
N PHE A 83 2.32 9.37 -2.23
CA PHE A 83 0.87 9.27 -2.38
C PHE A 83 0.42 9.71 -3.77
N GLU A 84 0.93 10.84 -4.26
CA GLU A 84 0.67 11.33 -5.61
C GLU A 84 1.12 10.34 -6.69
N GLN A 85 2.33 9.80 -6.56
CA GLN A 85 2.85 8.79 -7.48
C GLN A 85 1.97 7.53 -7.52
N GLN A 86 1.52 7.03 -6.36
CA GLN A 86 0.65 5.86 -6.29
C GLN A 86 -0.73 6.13 -6.90
N LEU A 87 -1.31 7.32 -6.67
CA LEU A 87 -2.56 7.71 -7.29
C LEU A 87 -2.45 7.82 -8.82
N ARG A 88 -1.34 8.38 -9.34
CA ARG A 88 -1.07 8.44 -10.78
C ARG A 88 -0.96 7.05 -11.40
N ARG A 89 -0.18 6.16 -10.77
CA ARG A 89 -0.05 4.74 -11.21
C ARG A 89 -1.41 4.02 -11.22
N LEU A 90 -2.23 4.23 -10.20
CA LEU A 90 -3.58 3.66 -10.14
C LEU A 90 -4.43 4.19 -11.29
N LYS A 91 -4.43 5.51 -11.55
CA LYS A 91 -5.19 6.12 -12.67
C LYS A 91 -4.75 5.55 -14.01
N GLU A 92 -3.45 5.47 -14.27
CA GLU A 92 -2.89 4.92 -15.51
C GLU A 92 -3.32 3.46 -15.75
N ARG A 93 -3.25 2.61 -14.70
CA ARG A 93 -3.67 1.21 -14.79
C ARG A 93 -5.18 1.06 -15.03
N LEU A 94 -6.01 1.90 -14.40
CA LEU A 94 -7.45 1.90 -14.63
C LEU A 94 -7.79 2.33 -16.06
N VAL A 95 -7.06 3.30 -16.62
CA VAL A 95 -7.23 3.73 -18.02
C VAL A 95 -6.75 2.63 -18.98
N GLN A 96 -5.64 1.96 -18.69
CA GLN A 96 -5.16 0.84 -19.52
C GLN A 96 -6.13 -0.34 -19.51
N ARG A 97 -6.69 -0.71 -18.35
CA ARG A 97 -7.72 -1.77 -18.26
C ARG A 97 -8.95 -1.48 -19.10
N SER A 98 -9.38 -0.25 -19.21
CA SER A 98 -10.50 0.12 -20.09
C SER A 98 -10.17 0.02 -21.59
N ARG A 99 -8.89 -0.09 -21.96
CA ARG A 99 -8.43 -0.18 -23.36
C ARG A 99 -8.07 -1.60 -23.81
N VAL A 100 -7.84 -2.53 -22.88
CA VAL A 100 -7.34 -3.89 -23.19
C VAL A 100 -8.29 -4.93 -22.57
N HIS A 101 -9.23 -5.42 -23.37
CA HIS A 101 -9.82 -6.73 -23.19
C HIS A 101 -8.96 -7.71 -24.00
N GLY A 102 -7.93 -8.26 -23.37
CA GLY A 102 -7.00 -9.22 -23.98
C GLY A 102 -6.33 -10.08 -22.90
N GLU A 103 -6.38 -11.35 -23.13
CA GLU A 103 -5.92 -12.57 -22.46
C GLU A 103 -4.68 -12.48 -21.52
N PRO A 104 -4.67 -13.18 -20.36
CA PRO A 104 -3.57 -13.15 -19.39
C PRO A 104 -2.44 -14.13 -19.73
N PRO A 105 -1.15 -13.82 -19.42
CA PRO A 105 -0.03 -14.75 -19.55
C PRO A 105 0.05 -15.75 -18.40
N ARG A 106 0.44 -17.01 -18.73
CA ARG A 106 0.65 -18.13 -17.79
C ARG A 106 1.96 -17.98 -16.99
N PRO A 107 1.99 -18.34 -15.71
CA PRO A 107 3.21 -18.32 -14.90
C PRO A 107 4.05 -19.60 -15.04
N THR A 108 5.37 -19.44 -15.03
CA THR A 108 6.36 -20.52 -14.87
C THR A 108 6.85 -20.59 -13.43
N THR A 109 6.94 -21.83 -12.93
CA THR A 109 7.41 -22.20 -11.58
C THR A 109 8.93 -22.15 -11.51
N ASP A 110 9.52 -21.45 -10.51
CA ASP A 110 10.72 -21.95 -9.81
C ASP A 110 11.14 -21.09 -8.61
N ASP A 111 11.64 -21.81 -7.60
CA ASP A 111 12.50 -21.44 -6.47
C ASP A 111 11.90 -20.91 -5.17
N ILE A 112 11.67 -21.88 -4.27
CA ILE A 112 11.57 -21.67 -2.82
C ILE A 112 12.90 -22.11 -2.19
N ALA A 113 13.71 -21.17 -1.71
CA ALA A 113 14.84 -21.46 -0.83
C ALA A 113 14.42 -21.25 0.64
N THR A 114 14.39 -22.34 1.38
CA THR A 114 14.07 -22.42 2.80
C THR A 114 15.29 -22.05 3.64
N SER A 115 15.17 -21.11 4.56
CA SER A 115 16.09 -21.02 5.71
C SER A 115 15.29 -21.07 7.01
N ALA A 116 15.52 -22.13 7.77
CA ALA A 116 14.88 -22.44 9.03
C ALA A 116 15.44 -21.59 10.17
N GLY A 117 14.58 -20.83 10.82
CA GLY A 117 14.78 -20.24 12.12
C GLY A 117 13.39 -20.08 12.77
N SER A 118 13.14 -20.89 13.81
CA SER A 118 11.86 -20.88 14.52
C SER A 118 11.67 -19.57 15.28
N ALA A 119 11.11 -18.54 14.62
CA ALA A 119 10.64 -17.36 15.30
C ALA A 119 9.22 -17.60 15.85
N PRO A 120 8.92 -17.21 17.11
CA PRO A 120 7.58 -17.38 17.68
C PRO A 120 6.58 -16.49 16.94
N VAL A 121 5.35 -16.99 16.75
CA VAL A 121 4.24 -16.17 16.21
C VAL A 121 3.81 -15.17 17.26
N VAL A 122 4.29 -13.94 17.13
CA VAL A 122 4.02 -12.83 18.07
C VAL A 122 2.69 -12.11 17.82
N ARG A 123 2.09 -12.27 16.63
CA ARG A 123 0.85 -11.57 16.27
C ARG A 123 0.03 -12.35 15.25
N THR A 124 -1.24 -12.51 15.54
CA THR A 124 -2.23 -13.04 14.60
C THR A 124 -3.16 -11.93 14.14
N LYS A 125 -3.36 -11.80 12.82
CA LYS A 125 -4.34 -10.89 12.22
C LYS A 125 -5.45 -11.72 11.57
N ARG A 126 -6.70 -11.29 11.71
CA ARG A 126 -7.87 -11.84 11.02
C ARG A 126 -8.46 -10.76 10.14
N PHE A 127 -8.74 -11.07 8.89
CA PHE A 127 -9.36 -10.17 7.93
C PHE A 127 -10.18 -10.99 6.92
N GLU A 128 -11.20 -10.37 6.36
CA GLU A 128 -12.02 -10.99 5.33
C GLU A 128 -11.27 -11.03 4.00
N LEU A 129 -11.18 -12.19 3.40
CA LEU A 129 -10.65 -12.37 2.05
C LEU A 129 -11.78 -12.13 1.06
N ARG A 130 -11.65 -11.11 0.23
CA ARG A 130 -12.57 -10.86 -0.87
C ARG A 130 -12.07 -11.57 -2.12
N PRO A 131 -12.98 -12.22 -2.90
CA PRO A 131 -12.61 -12.75 -4.19
C PRO A 131 -12.14 -11.63 -5.12
N MET A 132 -10.99 -11.82 -5.76
CA MET A 132 -10.44 -10.89 -6.74
C MET A 132 -9.54 -11.63 -7.73
N SER A 133 -9.32 -11.05 -8.91
CA SER A 133 -8.42 -11.63 -9.91
C SER A 133 -6.95 -11.44 -9.52
N VAL A 134 -6.05 -12.22 -10.12
CA VAL A 134 -4.59 -12.09 -9.91
C VAL A 134 -4.11 -10.69 -10.30
N GLU A 135 -4.67 -10.09 -11.37
CA GLU A 135 -4.32 -8.73 -11.79
C GLU A 135 -4.73 -7.69 -10.75
N GLU A 136 -5.90 -7.87 -10.15
CA GLU A 136 -6.37 -6.97 -9.10
C GLU A 136 -5.54 -7.12 -7.82
N ALA A 137 -5.18 -8.35 -7.45
CA ALA A 137 -4.27 -8.63 -6.34
C ALA A 137 -2.87 -8.03 -6.60
N THR A 138 -2.37 -8.09 -7.85
CA THR A 138 -1.11 -7.46 -8.28
C THR A 138 -1.16 -5.94 -8.11
N LEU A 139 -2.28 -5.32 -8.45
CA LEU A 139 -2.46 -3.89 -8.21
C LEU A 139 -2.50 -3.56 -6.71
N GLN A 140 -3.18 -4.39 -5.92
CA GLN A 140 -3.31 -4.18 -4.47
C GLN A 140 -1.96 -4.30 -3.74
N ILE A 141 -1.13 -5.30 -4.05
CA ILE A 141 0.18 -5.47 -3.41
C ILE A 141 1.09 -4.26 -3.65
N ASP A 142 1.08 -3.71 -4.89
CA ASP A 142 1.84 -2.52 -5.24
C ASP A 142 1.33 -1.26 -4.53
N LEU A 143 0.00 -1.06 -4.50
CA LEU A 143 -0.61 0.12 -3.88
C LEU A 143 -0.46 0.14 -2.37
N LEU A 144 -0.44 -1.03 -1.73
CA LEU A 144 -0.26 -1.17 -0.29
C LEU A 144 1.22 -1.17 0.12
N GLY A 145 2.14 -1.38 -0.83
CA GLY A 145 3.57 -1.50 -0.56
C GLY A 145 3.93 -2.70 0.32
N HIS A 146 3.15 -3.77 0.24
CA HIS A 146 3.37 -4.98 1.03
C HIS A 146 4.37 -5.91 0.35
N ALA A 147 5.16 -6.66 1.13
CA ALA A 147 6.04 -7.68 0.61
C ALA A 147 5.28 -8.92 0.09
N PHE A 148 4.09 -9.16 0.61
CA PHE A 148 3.19 -10.23 0.17
C PHE A 148 1.73 -9.78 0.31
N PHE A 149 0.82 -10.42 -0.44
CA PHE A 149 -0.60 -10.18 -0.40
C PHE A 149 -1.38 -11.50 -0.46
N PHE A 150 -2.22 -11.75 0.55
CA PHE A 150 -3.05 -12.93 0.66
C PHE A 150 -4.47 -12.59 0.22
N PHE A 151 -5.03 -13.35 -0.74
CA PHE A 151 -6.35 -13.09 -1.33
C PHE A 151 -7.06 -14.39 -1.67
N HIS A 152 -8.32 -14.28 -2.00
CA HIS A 152 -9.09 -15.37 -2.56
C HIS A 152 -9.15 -15.17 -4.08
N ASP A 153 -8.57 -16.09 -4.84
CA ASP A 153 -8.58 -16.00 -6.29
C ASP A 153 -9.98 -16.30 -6.83
N ALA A 154 -10.52 -15.34 -7.59
CA ALA A 154 -11.88 -15.42 -8.11
C ALA A 154 -12.05 -16.51 -9.20
N GLU A 155 -10.95 -16.88 -9.86
CA GLU A 155 -10.95 -17.86 -10.95
C GLU A 155 -10.89 -19.29 -10.42
N SER A 156 -9.96 -19.58 -9.51
CA SER A 156 -9.80 -20.91 -8.92
C SER A 156 -10.69 -21.15 -7.69
N GLY A 157 -11.25 -20.10 -7.10
CA GLY A 157 -11.97 -20.18 -5.82
C GLY A 157 -11.10 -20.60 -4.63
N LYS A 158 -9.77 -20.49 -4.76
CA LYS A 158 -8.81 -20.93 -3.74
C LYS A 158 -8.08 -19.76 -3.09
N PRO A 159 -7.67 -19.86 -1.79
CA PRO A 159 -6.82 -18.86 -1.17
C PRO A 159 -5.44 -18.86 -1.82
N SER A 160 -4.93 -17.69 -2.21
CA SER A 160 -3.68 -17.52 -2.96
C SER A 160 -2.82 -16.42 -2.35
N VAL A 161 -1.51 -16.49 -2.56
CA VAL A 161 -0.54 -15.52 -2.06
C VAL A 161 0.30 -14.96 -3.20
N LEU A 162 0.27 -13.65 -3.40
CA LEU A 162 1.25 -12.92 -4.20
C LEU A 162 2.39 -12.44 -3.31
N TYR A 163 3.63 -12.48 -3.81
CA TYR A 163 4.80 -11.98 -3.08
C TYR A 163 5.83 -11.36 -4.04
N HIS A 164 6.57 -10.37 -3.55
CA HIS A 164 7.70 -9.81 -4.28
C HIS A 164 8.92 -10.73 -4.20
N ARG A 165 9.46 -11.07 -5.38
CA ARG A 165 10.73 -11.79 -5.51
C ARG A 165 11.91 -10.82 -5.41
N LYS A 166 13.10 -11.36 -5.14
CA LYS A 166 14.34 -10.58 -5.02
C LYS A 166 14.75 -9.88 -6.34
N ASP A 167 14.32 -10.43 -7.47
CA ASP A 167 14.55 -9.88 -8.80
C ASP A 167 13.57 -8.77 -9.20
N GLY A 168 12.66 -8.39 -8.30
CA GLY A 168 11.63 -7.36 -8.54
C GLY A 168 10.37 -7.88 -9.24
N SER A 169 10.34 -9.14 -9.65
CA SER A 169 9.13 -9.79 -10.19
C SER A 169 8.16 -10.20 -9.07
N LEU A 170 6.94 -10.59 -9.43
CA LEU A 170 5.96 -11.16 -8.52
C LEU A 170 5.90 -12.68 -8.67
N GLY A 171 5.78 -13.38 -7.53
CA GLY A 171 5.46 -14.81 -7.48
C GLY A 171 4.05 -15.04 -6.96
N LEU A 172 3.38 -16.05 -7.49
CA LEU A 172 2.06 -16.49 -7.06
C LEU A 172 2.16 -17.90 -6.45
N ILE A 173 1.65 -18.07 -5.23
CA ILE A 173 1.52 -19.35 -4.56
C ILE A 173 0.03 -19.70 -4.56
N VAL A 174 -0.30 -20.88 -5.10
CA VAL A 174 -1.65 -21.42 -5.12
C VAL A 174 -1.64 -22.79 -4.45
N PRO A 175 -2.69 -23.20 -3.71
CA PRO A 175 -2.79 -24.55 -3.17
C PRO A 175 -3.01 -25.56 -4.30
N ALA A 176 -2.43 -26.72 -4.16
CA ALA A 176 -2.60 -27.84 -5.08
C ALA A 176 -4.04 -28.37 -5.12
#